data_bcb31fa00f87466020159fbda5f524c3
#
_entry.id   bcb31fa00f87466020159fbda5f524c3
#
_cell.length_a   1.000
_cell.length_b   1.000
_cell.length_c   1.000
_cell.angle_alpha   90.00
_cell.angle_beta   90.00
_cell.angle_gamma   90.00
#
_symmetry.space_group_name_H-M   'P 1'
#
loop_
_entity.id
_entity.type
_entity.pdbx_description
1 polymer ?
#
loop_
_entity_poly.entity_id
_entity_poly.type
_entity_poly.pdbx_seq_one_letter_code
_entity_poly.pdbx_strand_id
1 'polypeptide(L)'
;MIEISHVDKWYGPNFQALKDCTTSVAKGEVVVVCGPSGSGKSTLIKCVNALEPIQGGDIILDGIKVNDPRTNLPKLRARVGMVFQHFELFPHLRIIENLCLAQEKVLGRSHDEAVAKGSKLLDRVGLTDHAQKYPAELSGGQQQRVAIARALAMDPIAMLFDEPTSALDPEMISEVLDVMVDLAREGMTMMVVTHEMGFASKVAHRVIFMDQGEIVEDALRADFFGKPRSDRAQKFLSKILSH
;
A
#
# COMPACT_ATOMS: atom_id res chain seq x y z
N MET A 1 -6.11 8.21 -11.92
CA MET A 1 -6.64 7.17 -10.99
C MET A 1 -6.61 7.68 -9.54
N ILE A 2 -5.44 8.05 -9.04
CA ILE A 2 -5.28 8.78 -7.77
C ILE A 2 -4.70 10.15 -8.11
N GLU A 3 -5.27 11.21 -7.59
CA GLU A 3 -4.77 12.58 -7.74
C GLU A 3 -4.65 13.21 -6.36
N ILE A 4 -3.48 13.77 -6.08
CA ILE A 4 -3.13 14.40 -4.80
C ILE A 4 -2.69 15.81 -5.15
N SER A 5 -3.41 16.83 -4.68
CA SER A 5 -3.20 18.23 -5.07
C SER A 5 -3.07 19.11 -3.84
N HIS A 6 -1.89 19.69 -3.64
CA HIS A 6 -1.59 20.65 -2.59
C HIS A 6 -1.99 20.17 -1.19
N VAL A 7 -1.70 18.90 -0.89
CA VAL A 7 -2.15 18.26 0.35
C VAL A 7 -1.30 18.68 1.54
N ASP A 8 -1.97 19.22 2.56
CA ASP A 8 -1.44 19.52 3.87
C ASP A 8 -2.06 18.64 4.94
N LYS A 9 -1.21 18.11 5.82
CA LYS A 9 -1.64 17.29 6.96
C LYS A 9 -0.94 17.71 8.22
N TRP A 10 -1.75 17.99 9.25
CA TRP A 10 -1.28 18.34 10.59
C TRP A 10 -1.72 17.30 11.62
N TYR A 11 -0.82 16.97 12.54
CA TYR A 11 -1.12 16.27 13.79
C TYR A 11 -1.02 17.25 14.96
N GLY A 12 -2.16 17.69 15.45
CA GLY A 12 -2.23 18.77 16.45
C GLY A 12 -1.77 20.12 15.87
N PRO A 13 -1.57 21.13 16.73
CA PRO A 13 -1.30 22.50 16.28
C PRO A 13 0.15 22.75 15.81
N ASN A 14 1.10 21.88 16.19
CA ASN A 14 2.54 22.16 16.04
C ASN A 14 3.28 21.21 15.10
N PHE A 15 2.66 20.13 14.61
CA PHE A 15 3.34 19.16 13.76
C PHE A 15 2.67 19.00 12.41
N GLN A 16 3.28 19.56 11.39
CA GLN A 16 2.88 19.39 10.00
C GLN A 16 3.59 18.17 9.39
N ALA A 17 2.84 17.11 9.11
CA ALA A 17 3.35 15.87 8.58
C ALA A 17 3.44 15.85 7.05
N LEU A 18 2.55 16.59 6.36
CA LEU A 18 2.59 16.78 4.91
C LEU A 18 2.48 18.28 4.61
N LYS A 19 3.29 18.73 3.63
CA LYS A 19 3.40 20.13 3.23
C LYS A 19 3.29 20.22 1.72
N ASP A 20 2.20 20.79 1.23
CA ASP A 20 1.95 21.05 -0.20
C ASP A 20 2.27 19.85 -1.11
N CYS A 21 1.89 18.64 -0.69
CA CYS A 21 2.17 17.44 -1.45
C CYS A 21 1.30 17.37 -2.70
N THR A 22 1.92 17.30 -3.87
CA THR A 22 1.24 17.19 -5.17
C THR A 22 1.85 16.06 -5.99
N THR A 23 1.04 15.07 -6.37
CA THR A 23 1.40 13.94 -7.24
C THR A 23 0.17 13.22 -7.77
N SER A 24 0.35 12.25 -8.65
CA SER A 24 -0.74 11.43 -9.17
C SER A 24 -0.28 9.98 -9.39
N VAL A 25 -1.24 9.06 -9.49
CA VAL A 25 -1.00 7.66 -9.90
C VAL A 25 -1.96 7.34 -11.03
N ALA A 26 -1.46 6.97 -12.18
CA ALA A 26 -2.26 6.55 -13.32
C ALA A 26 -2.81 5.12 -13.11
N LYS A 27 -3.82 4.74 -13.89
CA LYS A 27 -4.33 3.36 -13.86
C LYS A 27 -3.27 2.39 -14.37
N GLY A 28 -3.03 1.30 -13.63
CA GLY A 28 -1.99 0.32 -13.92
C GLY A 28 -0.58 0.78 -13.59
N GLU A 29 -0.42 1.98 -13.05
CA GLU A 29 0.89 2.49 -12.63
C GLU A 29 1.28 1.95 -11.25
N VAL A 30 2.56 1.62 -11.10
CA VAL A 30 3.20 1.32 -9.81
C VAL A 30 4.07 2.51 -9.43
N VAL A 31 3.67 3.22 -8.37
CA VAL A 31 4.41 4.33 -7.80
C VAL A 31 5.00 3.90 -6.46
N VAL A 32 6.31 3.97 -6.33
CA VAL A 32 7.01 3.71 -5.06
C VAL A 32 7.27 5.03 -4.35
N VAL A 33 6.96 5.09 -3.06
CA VAL A 33 7.25 6.23 -2.18
C VAL A 33 8.36 5.83 -1.23
N CYS A 34 9.48 6.52 -1.27
CA CYS A 34 10.63 6.27 -0.41
C CYS A 34 11.12 7.55 0.27
N GLY A 35 12.06 7.41 1.23
CA GLY A 35 12.61 8.53 1.98
C GLY A 35 12.90 8.15 3.44
N PRO A 36 13.53 9.05 4.22
CA PRO A 36 13.86 8.79 5.62
C PRO A 36 12.64 8.47 6.48
N SER A 37 12.87 7.82 7.63
CA SER A 37 11.82 7.65 8.65
C SER A 37 11.30 9.01 9.11
N GLY A 38 9.98 9.12 9.31
CA GLY A 38 9.34 10.37 9.70
C GLY A 38 9.16 11.40 8.57
N SER A 39 9.48 11.06 7.30
CA SER A 39 9.31 12.00 6.17
C SER A 39 7.86 12.19 5.68
N GLY A 40 6.87 11.49 6.26
CA GLY A 40 5.46 11.65 5.90
C GLY A 40 4.88 10.57 4.97
N LYS A 41 5.66 9.56 4.55
CA LYS A 41 5.25 8.51 3.60
C LYS A 41 3.98 7.77 4.01
N SER A 42 3.98 7.19 5.22
CA SER A 42 2.82 6.47 5.78
C SER A 42 1.62 7.38 5.98
N THR A 43 1.84 8.65 6.32
CA THR A 43 0.77 9.65 6.41
C THR A 43 0.16 9.91 5.04
N LEU A 44 0.98 10.11 4.00
CA LEU A 44 0.51 10.37 2.63
C LEU A 44 -0.38 9.22 2.14
N ILE A 45 0.08 7.98 2.27
CA ILE A 45 -0.69 6.82 1.78
C ILE A 45 -1.99 6.61 2.57
N LYS A 46 -2.00 6.89 3.88
CA LYS A 46 -3.20 6.83 4.72
C LYS A 46 -4.22 7.93 4.39
N CYS A 47 -3.75 9.08 3.90
CA CYS A 47 -4.65 10.14 3.42
C CYS A 47 -5.40 9.72 2.14
N VAL A 48 -4.80 8.91 1.26
CA VAL A 48 -5.41 8.47 0.00
C VAL A 48 -6.72 7.72 0.21
N ASN A 49 -6.82 6.90 1.26
CA ASN A 49 -8.06 6.17 1.58
C ASN A 49 -8.83 6.78 2.77
N ALA A 50 -8.51 8.04 3.13
CA ALA A 50 -9.11 8.79 4.23
C ALA A 50 -9.01 8.10 5.60
N LEU A 51 -8.00 7.25 5.84
CA LEU A 51 -7.68 6.80 7.21
C LEU A 51 -7.15 7.97 8.04
N GLU A 52 -6.43 8.89 7.37
CA GLU A 52 -5.99 10.16 7.93
C GLU A 52 -6.69 11.31 7.20
N PRO A 53 -7.44 12.19 7.89
CA PRO A 53 -8.03 13.36 7.27
C PRO A 53 -6.97 14.41 6.95
N ILE A 54 -7.09 15.08 5.81
CA ILE A 54 -6.25 16.22 5.42
C ILE A 54 -6.85 17.54 5.89
N GLN A 55 -6.03 18.58 6.03
CA GLN A 55 -6.48 19.93 6.41
C GLN A 55 -6.39 20.94 5.24
N GLY A 56 -5.58 20.66 4.22
CA GLY A 56 -5.47 21.47 3.01
C GLY A 56 -5.38 20.59 1.76
N GLY A 57 -5.74 21.16 0.61
CA GLY A 57 -5.69 20.49 -0.67
C GLY A 57 -6.81 19.50 -0.93
N ASP A 58 -6.63 18.68 -1.94
CA ASP A 58 -7.62 17.71 -2.41
C ASP A 58 -6.99 16.36 -2.75
N ILE A 59 -7.73 15.28 -2.47
CA ILE A 59 -7.41 13.94 -2.93
C ILE A 59 -8.61 13.41 -3.72
N ILE A 60 -8.35 12.96 -4.95
CA ILE A 60 -9.36 12.34 -5.82
C ILE A 60 -8.93 10.90 -6.08
N LEU A 61 -9.84 9.96 -5.84
CA LEU A 61 -9.67 8.54 -6.10
C LEU A 61 -10.75 8.08 -7.09
N ASP A 62 -10.34 7.71 -8.30
CA ASP A 62 -11.23 7.29 -9.38
C ASP A 62 -12.43 8.24 -9.58
N GLY A 63 -12.14 9.55 -9.66
CA GLY A 63 -13.10 10.61 -9.84
C GLY A 63 -13.90 10.99 -8.58
N ILE A 64 -13.66 10.32 -7.44
CA ILE A 64 -14.34 10.62 -6.17
C ILE A 64 -13.41 11.47 -5.30
N LYS A 65 -13.89 12.64 -4.88
CA LYS A 65 -13.15 13.49 -3.94
C LYS A 65 -13.19 12.87 -2.53
N VAL A 66 -12.03 12.41 -2.07
CA VAL A 66 -11.88 11.65 -0.81
C VAL A 66 -12.24 12.49 0.41
N ASN A 67 -11.85 13.75 0.41
CA ASN A 67 -12.05 14.69 1.51
C ASN A 67 -13.35 15.53 1.42
N ASP A 68 -14.28 15.18 0.52
CA ASP A 68 -15.63 15.78 0.53
C ASP A 68 -16.44 15.17 1.70
N PRO A 69 -17.03 16.00 2.60
CA PRO A 69 -17.85 15.50 3.71
C PRO A 69 -19.03 14.61 3.30
N ARG A 70 -19.47 14.70 2.04
CA ARG A 70 -20.57 13.89 1.48
C ARG A 70 -20.09 12.53 0.96
N THR A 71 -18.78 12.31 0.88
CA THR A 71 -18.23 11.05 0.37
C THR A 71 -18.53 9.90 1.31
N ASN A 72 -19.09 8.83 0.76
CA ASN A 72 -19.31 7.58 1.50
C ASN A 72 -17.99 6.82 1.64
N LEU A 73 -17.25 7.11 2.73
CA LEU A 73 -15.95 6.51 3.00
C LEU A 73 -15.93 4.97 3.05
N PRO A 74 -16.93 4.28 3.65
CA PRO A 74 -17.02 2.82 3.58
C PRO A 74 -17.04 2.29 2.14
N LYS A 75 -17.84 2.89 1.25
CA LYS A 75 -17.87 2.51 -0.18
C LYS A 75 -16.57 2.82 -0.91
N LEU A 76 -15.93 3.94 -0.59
CA LEU A 76 -14.64 4.31 -1.17
C LEU A 76 -13.55 3.30 -0.75
N ARG A 77 -13.47 3.01 0.57
CA ARG A 77 -12.49 2.08 1.14
C ARG A 77 -12.67 0.65 0.63
N ALA A 78 -13.89 0.22 0.33
CA ALA A 78 -14.15 -1.08 -0.27
C ALA A 78 -13.53 -1.24 -1.67
N ARG A 79 -13.23 -0.13 -2.36
CA ARG A 79 -12.63 -0.12 -3.71
C ARG A 79 -11.10 -0.06 -3.70
N VAL A 80 -10.47 0.14 -2.55
CA VAL A 80 -9.01 0.29 -2.42
C VAL A 80 -8.50 -0.67 -1.37
N GLY A 81 -7.64 -1.59 -1.80
CA GLY A 81 -6.96 -2.48 -0.88
C GLY A 81 -5.88 -1.73 -0.11
N MET A 82 -5.80 -1.95 1.20
CA MET A 82 -4.72 -1.42 2.04
C MET A 82 -4.03 -2.57 2.77
N VAL A 83 -2.72 -2.60 2.66
CA VAL A 83 -1.83 -3.56 3.35
C VAL A 83 -0.92 -2.76 4.27
N PHE A 84 -0.93 -3.09 5.55
CA PHE A 84 -0.20 -2.39 6.60
C PHE A 84 1.11 -3.09 6.94
N GLN A 85 1.98 -2.40 7.65
CA GLN A 85 3.23 -2.91 8.20
C GLN A 85 2.99 -4.07 9.18
N HIS A 86 1.98 -3.95 10.03
CA HIS A 86 1.53 -5.02 10.93
C HIS A 86 0.26 -5.63 10.32
N PHE A 87 0.30 -6.81 9.90
CA PHE A 87 -0.65 -7.61 9.10
C PHE A 87 -2.15 -7.29 9.29
N GLU A 88 -2.55 -6.81 10.47
CA GLU A 88 -3.93 -6.41 10.86
C GLU A 88 -4.97 -7.50 10.58
N LEU A 89 -4.57 -8.77 10.73
CA LEU A 89 -5.50 -9.90 10.64
C LEU A 89 -6.36 -9.99 11.91
N PHE A 90 -7.60 -10.45 11.74
CA PHE A 90 -8.48 -10.73 12.87
C PHE A 90 -7.99 -12.01 13.59
N PRO A 91 -7.43 -11.90 14.82
CA PRO A 91 -6.73 -13.02 15.45
C PRO A 91 -7.68 -14.15 15.90
N HIS A 92 -8.95 -13.84 16.09
CA HIS A 92 -10.01 -14.78 16.51
C HIS A 92 -10.71 -15.47 15.35
N LEU A 93 -10.38 -15.11 14.09
CA LEU A 93 -10.93 -15.70 12.87
C LEU A 93 -9.87 -16.59 12.20
N ARG A 94 -10.33 -17.66 11.58
CA ARG A 94 -9.48 -18.49 10.71
C ARG A 94 -9.02 -17.68 9.49
N ILE A 95 -8.00 -18.15 8.82
CA ILE A 95 -7.44 -17.47 7.65
C ILE A 95 -8.50 -17.30 6.55
N ILE A 96 -9.26 -18.35 6.25
CA ILE A 96 -10.33 -18.24 5.23
C ILE A 96 -11.42 -17.26 5.67
N GLU A 97 -11.78 -17.23 6.94
CA GLU A 97 -12.78 -16.31 7.49
C GLU A 97 -12.31 -14.84 7.42
N ASN A 98 -11.00 -14.59 7.62
CA ASN A 98 -10.40 -13.27 7.41
C ASN A 98 -10.61 -12.76 5.97
N LEU A 99 -10.56 -13.65 4.96
CA LEU A 99 -10.79 -13.28 3.58
C LEU A 99 -12.30 -13.14 3.26
N CYS A 100 -13.18 -13.90 3.93
CA CYS A 100 -14.61 -13.92 3.63
C CYS A 100 -15.36 -12.74 4.26
N LEU A 101 -14.98 -12.33 5.47
CA LEU A 101 -15.76 -11.39 6.29
C LEU A 101 -16.18 -10.12 5.53
N ALA A 102 -15.21 -9.43 4.90
CA ALA A 102 -15.49 -8.19 4.18
C ALA A 102 -16.28 -8.43 2.90
N GLN A 103 -16.06 -9.55 2.22
CA GLN A 103 -16.81 -9.93 1.02
C GLN A 103 -18.31 -10.11 1.34
N GLU A 104 -18.61 -10.78 2.45
CA GLU A 104 -20.00 -11.00 2.90
C GLU A 104 -20.64 -9.73 3.42
N LYS A 105 -19.97 -9.02 4.33
CA LYS A 105 -20.54 -7.87 5.05
C LYS A 105 -20.61 -6.59 4.24
N VAL A 106 -19.69 -6.40 3.29
CA VAL A 106 -19.55 -5.14 2.53
C VAL A 106 -20.02 -5.30 1.09
N LEU A 107 -19.63 -6.41 0.44
CA LEU A 107 -20.00 -6.67 -0.97
C LEU A 107 -21.29 -7.48 -1.10
N GLY A 108 -21.81 -8.05 -0.01
CA GLY A 108 -23.05 -8.84 -0.01
C GLY A 108 -22.92 -10.19 -0.74
N ARG A 109 -21.69 -10.70 -0.90
CA ARG A 109 -21.47 -12.05 -1.47
C ARG A 109 -22.02 -13.13 -0.56
N SER A 110 -22.53 -14.20 -1.15
CA SER A 110 -22.85 -15.40 -0.38
C SER A 110 -21.60 -16.01 0.26
N HIS A 111 -21.79 -16.81 1.30
CA HIS A 111 -20.68 -17.50 1.96
C HIS A 111 -19.89 -18.37 0.97
N ASP A 112 -20.58 -19.13 0.12
CA ASP A 112 -19.95 -20.01 -0.86
C ASP A 112 -19.12 -19.25 -1.90
N GLU A 113 -19.62 -18.10 -2.38
CA GLU A 113 -18.87 -17.21 -3.28
C GLU A 113 -17.64 -16.63 -2.60
N ALA A 114 -17.78 -16.18 -1.34
CA ALA A 114 -16.68 -15.63 -0.56
C ALA A 114 -15.58 -16.67 -0.28
N VAL A 115 -15.97 -17.90 0.08
CA VAL A 115 -15.04 -19.01 0.32
C VAL A 115 -14.36 -19.41 -0.99
N ALA A 116 -15.09 -19.55 -2.09
CA ALA A 116 -14.51 -19.90 -3.40
C ALA A 116 -13.49 -18.86 -3.86
N LYS A 117 -13.77 -17.57 -3.70
CA LYS A 117 -12.85 -16.47 -4.00
C LYS A 117 -11.65 -16.48 -3.04
N GLY A 118 -11.90 -16.62 -1.74
CA GLY A 118 -10.87 -16.68 -0.71
C GLY A 118 -9.89 -17.81 -0.96
N SER A 119 -10.38 -19.02 -1.27
CA SER A 119 -9.55 -20.19 -1.56
C SER A 119 -8.65 -19.97 -2.79
N LYS A 120 -9.17 -19.38 -3.88
CA LYS A 120 -8.35 -19.02 -5.06
C LYS A 120 -7.24 -18.02 -4.70
N LEU A 121 -7.53 -17.06 -3.82
CA LEU A 121 -6.53 -16.08 -3.40
C LEU A 121 -5.49 -16.67 -2.45
N LEU A 122 -5.87 -17.62 -1.59
CA LEU A 122 -4.93 -18.38 -0.77
C LEU A 122 -4.01 -19.25 -1.63
N ASP A 123 -4.55 -19.89 -2.67
CA ASP A 123 -3.76 -20.63 -3.66
C ASP A 123 -2.75 -19.72 -4.35
N ARG A 124 -3.20 -18.55 -4.82
CA ARG A 124 -2.36 -17.53 -5.45
C ARG A 124 -1.16 -17.08 -4.59
N VAL A 125 -1.33 -17.00 -3.27
CA VAL A 125 -0.25 -16.60 -2.34
C VAL A 125 0.47 -17.80 -1.71
N GLY A 126 0.21 -19.04 -2.20
CA GLY A 126 0.87 -20.27 -1.77
C GLY A 126 0.49 -20.72 -0.35
N LEU A 127 -0.75 -20.46 0.07
CA LEU A 127 -1.22 -20.72 1.44
C LEU A 127 -2.51 -21.56 1.52
N THR A 128 -2.79 -22.37 0.52
CA THR A 128 -4.01 -23.22 0.45
C THR A 128 -4.18 -24.08 1.70
N ASP A 129 -3.11 -24.74 2.15
CA ASP A 129 -3.12 -25.64 3.32
C ASP A 129 -3.28 -24.90 4.66
N HIS A 130 -3.26 -23.57 4.64
CA HIS A 130 -3.36 -22.74 5.85
C HIS A 130 -4.77 -22.16 6.07
N ALA A 131 -5.73 -22.43 5.17
CA ALA A 131 -7.08 -21.86 5.20
C ALA A 131 -7.80 -22.00 6.54
N GLN A 132 -7.61 -23.12 7.23
CA GLN A 132 -8.28 -23.46 8.50
C GLN A 132 -7.48 -23.05 9.75
N LYS A 133 -6.24 -22.55 9.60
CA LYS A 133 -5.41 -22.07 10.70
C LYS A 133 -5.84 -20.68 11.18
N TYR A 134 -5.36 -20.32 12.36
CA TYR A 134 -5.49 -18.96 12.91
C TYR A 134 -4.21 -18.14 12.61
N PRO A 135 -4.27 -16.80 12.61
CA PRO A 135 -3.09 -15.96 12.36
C PRO A 135 -1.88 -16.29 13.22
N ALA A 136 -2.08 -16.60 14.50
CA ALA A 136 -1.00 -16.95 15.43
C ALA A 136 -0.22 -18.23 15.06
N GLU A 137 -0.76 -19.06 14.18
CA GLU A 137 -0.11 -20.30 13.71
C GLU A 137 0.73 -20.08 12.44
N LEU A 138 0.78 -18.84 11.92
CA LEU A 138 1.47 -18.47 10.70
C LEU A 138 2.73 -17.65 11.02
N SER A 139 3.78 -17.81 10.19
CA SER A 139 4.93 -16.89 10.20
C SER A 139 4.53 -15.46 9.78
N GLY A 140 5.37 -14.47 10.08
CA GLY A 140 5.11 -13.08 9.69
C GLY A 140 4.91 -12.92 8.18
N GLY A 141 5.76 -13.53 7.35
CA GLY A 141 5.62 -13.50 5.89
C GLY A 141 4.34 -14.17 5.40
N GLN A 142 3.93 -15.29 6.03
CA GLN A 142 2.64 -15.91 5.72
C GLN A 142 1.47 -15.01 6.10
N GLN A 143 1.50 -14.38 7.28
CA GLN A 143 0.46 -13.43 7.70
C GLN A 143 0.35 -12.24 6.73
N GLN A 144 1.48 -11.72 6.26
CA GLN A 144 1.51 -10.62 5.30
C GLN A 144 0.92 -11.03 3.95
N ARG A 145 1.23 -12.24 3.46
CA ARG A 145 0.62 -12.76 2.23
C ARG A 145 -0.89 -12.96 2.38
N VAL A 146 -1.36 -13.38 3.55
CA VAL A 146 -2.81 -13.42 3.87
C VAL A 146 -3.41 -12.02 3.86
N ALA A 147 -2.73 -11.01 4.42
CA ALA A 147 -3.21 -9.63 4.40
C ALA A 147 -3.34 -9.08 2.96
N ILE A 148 -2.40 -9.42 2.07
CA ILE A 148 -2.50 -9.10 0.64
C ILE A 148 -3.69 -9.82 0.02
N ALA A 149 -3.86 -11.12 0.24
CA ALA A 149 -4.99 -11.90 -0.28
C ALA A 149 -6.33 -11.36 0.22
N ARG A 150 -6.43 -10.97 1.50
CA ARG A 150 -7.62 -10.33 2.08
C ARG A 150 -7.96 -9.02 1.39
N ALA A 151 -6.97 -8.17 1.12
CA ALA A 151 -7.19 -6.92 0.40
C ALA A 151 -7.67 -7.17 -1.04
N LEU A 152 -7.09 -8.16 -1.74
CA LEU A 152 -7.49 -8.56 -3.09
C LEU A 152 -8.89 -9.18 -3.15
N ALA A 153 -9.38 -9.77 -2.06
CA ALA A 153 -10.71 -10.39 -2.00
C ALA A 153 -11.85 -9.39 -2.24
N MET A 154 -11.59 -8.10 -2.04
CA MET A 154 -12.53 -7.01 -2.28
C MET A 154 -12.60 -6.54 -3.74
N ASP A 155 -11.83 -7.14 -4.67
CA ASP A 155 -11.67 -6.72 -6.08
C ASP A 155 -11.29 -5.22 -6.20
N PRO A 156 -10.22 -4.79 -5.53
CA PRO A 156 -9.87 -3.39 -5.46
C PRO A 156 -9.39 -2.87 -6.84
N ILE A 157 -9.67 -1.59 -7.11
CA ILE A 157 -9.17 -0.88 -8.30
C ILE A 157 -7.72 -0.40 -8.14
N ALA A 158 -7.24 -0.30 -6.90
CA ALA A 158 -5.86 0.04 -6.56
C ALA A 158 -5.47 -0.61 -5.21
N MET A 159 -4.19 -0.87 -5.05
CA MET A 159 -3.59 -1.39 -3.82
C MET A 159 -2.63 -0.38 -3.22
N LEU A 160 -2.78 -0.13 -1.94
CA LEU A 160 -1.90 0.73 -1.14
C LEU A 160 -1.10 -0.16 -0.18
N PHE A 161 0.23 0.00 -0.15
CA PHE A 161 1.12 -0.76 0.71
C PHE A 161 1.91 0.19 1.61
N ASP A 162 1.75 0.07 2.91
CA ASP A 162 2.48 0.86 3.91
C ASP A 162 3.55 0.00 4.58
N GLU A 163 4.78 0.03 4.04
CA GLU A 163 5.95 -0.72 4.51
C GLU A 163 5.67 -2.23 4.74
N PRO A 164 5.20 -2.97 3.73
CA PRO A 164 4.67 -4.33 3.90
C PRO A 164 5.71 -5.38 4.35
N THR A 165 7.00 -5.05 4.33
CA THR A 165 8.09 -5.96 4.68
C THR A 165 8.85 -5.58 5.94
N SER A 166 8.61 -4.39 6.51
CA SER A 166 9.43 -3.84 7.60
C SER A 166 9.30 -4.57 8.95
N ALA A 167 8.23 -5.36 9.12
CA ALA A 167 8.01 -6.19 10.32
C ALA A 167 8.42 -7.66 10.09
N LEU A 168 9.14 -7.98 9.01
CA LEU A 168 9.49 -9.34 8.62
C LEU A 168 10.98 -9.61 8.78
N ASP A 169 11.30 -10.87 9.07
CA ASP A 169 12.67 -11.35 8.99
C ASP A 169 13.15 -11.38 7.52
N PRO A 170 14.45 -11.15 7.26
CA PRO A 170 14.99 -11.07 5.89
C PRO A 170 14.65 -12.26 4.99
N GLU A 171 14.58 -13.46 5.56
CA GLU A 171 14.25 -14.70 4.84
C GLU A 171 12.80 -14.71 4.29
N MET A 172 11.90 -13.95 4.92
CA MET A 172 10.47 -13.91 4.55
C MET A 172 10.13 -12.79 3.58
N ILE A 173 11.01 -11.81 3.41
CA ILE A 173 10.78 -10.62 2.57
C ILE A 173 10.56 -11.01 1.12
N SER A 174 11.36 -11.93 0.58
CA SER A 174 11.32 -12.32 -0.83
C SER A 174 9.95 -12.86 -1.25
N GLU A 175 9.34 -13.72 -0.42
CA GLU A 175 8.02 -14.32 -0.72
C GLU A 175 6.89 -13.27 -0.82
N VAL A 176 6.95 -12.23 0.02
CA VAL A 176 5.98 -11.12 -0.01
C VAL A 176 6.21 -10.23 -1.24
N LEU A 177 7.48 -9.91 -1.53
CA LEU A 177 7.83 -9.11 -2.69
C LEU A 177 7.49 -9.81 -4.01
N ASP A 178 7.63 -11.13 -4.10
CA ASP A 178 7.27 -11.90 -5.29
C ASP A 178 5.78 -11.78 -5.60
N VAL A 179 4.90 -11.89 -4.58
CA VAL A 179 3.46 -11.63 -4.75
C VAL A 179 3.20 -10.22 -5.27
N MET A 180 3.90 -9.20 -4.75
CA MET A 180 3.74 -7.82 -5.20
C MET A 180 4.28 -7.60 -6.63
N VAL A 181 5.35 -8.29 -7.02
CA VAL A 181 5.87 -8.29 -8.40
C VAL A 181 4.83 -8.85 -9.37
N ASP A 182 4.17 -9.94 -9.02
CA ASP A 182 3.14 -10.54 -9.86
C ASP A 182 1.92 -9.62 -10.00
N LEU A 183 1.50 -8.95 -8.94
CA LEU A 183 0.45 -7.93 -9.01
C LEU A 183 0.82 -6.78 -9.97
N ALA A 184 2.08 -6.32 -9.92
CA ALA A 184 2.58 -5.29 -10.81
C ALA A 184 2.54 -5.73 -12.28
N ARG A 185 2.97 -6.97 -12.57
CA ARG A 185 2.95 -7.56 -13.93
C ARG A 185 1.54 -7.72 -14.49
N GLU A 186 0.56 -7.96 -13.64
CA GLU A 186 -0.85 -8.04 -14.02
C GLU A 186 -1.49 -6.67 -14.25
N GLY A 187 -0.75 -5.58 -14.06
CA GLY A 187 -1.24 -4.23 -14.27
C GLY A 187 -2.06 -3.66 -13.12
N MET A 188 -1.90 -4.20 -11.90
CA MET A 188 -2.53 -3.62 -10.71
C MET A 188 -1.99 -2.20 -10.46
N THR A 189 -2.89 -1.25 -10.26
CA THR A 189 -2.50 0.10 -9.82
C THR A 189 -2.00 0.03 -8.38
N MET A 190 -0.78 0.47 -8.12
CA MET A 190 -0.19 0.37 -6.77
C MET A 190 0.51 1.65 -6.34
N MET A 191 0.33 2.02 -5.08
CA MET A 191 1.16 2.99 -4.37
C MET A 191 1.83 2.26 -3.20
N VAL A 192 3.16 2.24 -3.17
CA VAL A 192 3.93 1.38 -2.26
C VAL A 192 4.94 2.20 -1.49
N VAL A 193 4.75 2.33 -0.20
CA VAL A 193 5.78 2.85 0.73
C VAL A 193 6.71 1.69 1.07
N THR A 194 7.99 1.81 0.75
CA THR A 194 8.97 0.75 1.03
C THR A 194 10.39 1.26 1.11
N HIS A 195 11.25 0.50 1.81
CA HIS A 195 12.70 0.64 1.82
C HIS A 195 13.39 -0.39 0.92
N GLU A 196 12.64 -1.29 0.29
CA GLU A 196 13.15 -2.35 -0.61
C GLU A 196 13.49 -1.78 -1.99
N MET A 197 14.68 -1.16 -2.13
CA MET A 197 15.07 -0.52 -3.39
C MET A 197 15.30 -1.51 -4.53
N GLY A 198 15.66 -2.76 -4.22
CA GLY A 198 15.73 -3.85 -5.19
C GLY A 198 14.37 -4.15 -5.82
N PHE A 199 13.30 -4.18 -5.02
CA PHE A 199 11.93 -4.29 -5.51
C PHE A 199 11.53 -3.05 -6.33
N ALA A 200 11.73 -1.85 -5.78
CA ALA A 200 11.41 -0.60 -6.46
C ALA A 200 12.06 -0.52 -7.86
N SER A 201 13.32 -0.91 -7.97
CA SER A 201 14.07 -0.90 -9.24
C SER A 201 13.53 -1.90 -10.28
N LYS A 202 12.83 -2.95 -9.85
CA LYS A 202 12.24 -3.96 -10.75
C LYS A 202 10.85 -3.56 -11.27
N VAL A 203 9.98 -3.02 -10.40
CA VAL A 203 8.55 -2.89 -10.73
C VAL A 203 8.04 -1.46 -10.79
N ALA A 204 8.70 -0.49 -10.17
CA ALA A 204 8.23 0.89 -10.18
C ALA A 204 8.21 1.47 -11.60
N HIS A 205 7.18 2.19 -11.94
CA HIS A 205 7.14 3.09 -13.10
C HIS A 205 7.71 4.44 -12.72
N ARG A 206 7.34 4.94 -11.55
CA ARG A 206 7.82 6.19 -10.94
C ARG A 206 8.21 5.98 -9.48
N VAL A 207 9.12 6.81 -9.02
CA VAL A 207 9.55 6.87 -7.62
C VAL A 207 9.37 8.28 -7.09
N ILE A 208 8.71 8.38 -5.94
CA ILE A 208 8.54 9.61 -5.18
C ILE A 208 9.48 9.56 -3.98
N PHE A 209 10.37 10.52 -3.88
CA PHE A 209 11.24 10.69 -2.71
C PHE A 209 10.68 11.79 -1.82
N MET A 210 10.36 11.43 -0.58
CA MET A 210 9.84 12.36 0.43
C MET A 210 10.89 12.66 1.48
N ASP A 211 10.94 13.92 1.92
CA ASP A 211 11.74 14.36 3.06
C ASP A 211 11.04 15.51 3.78
N GLN A 212 11.03 15.49 5.12
CA GLN A 212 10.46 16.53 6.00
C GLN A 212 9.01 16.96 5.67
N GLY A 213 8.21 16.01 5.20
CA GLY A 213 6.79 16.22 4.85
C GLY A 213 6.55 16.71 3.43
N GLU A 214 7.58 16.84 2.62
CA GLU A 214 7.52 17.35 1.24
C GLU A 214 7.87 16.26 0.23
N ILE A 215 7.31 16.35 -0.98
CA ILE A 215 7.76 15.59 -2.15
C ILE A 215 8.96 16.34 -2.74
N VAL A 216 10.16 15.82 -2.49
CA VAL A 216 11.41 16.45 -2.95
C VAL A 216 11.73 16.08 -4.38
N GLU A 217 11.38 14.85 -4.78
CA GLU A 217 11.57 14.37 -6.15
C GLU A 217 10.45 13.41 -6.52
N ASP A 218 9.92 13.56 -7.71
CA ASP A 218 8.98 12.65 -8.37
C ASP A 218 9.51 12.40 -9.79
N ALA A 219 10.01 11.20 -10.03
CA ALA A 219 10.76 10.90 -11.25
C ALA A 219 10.45 9.50 -11.79
N LEU A 220 10.65 9.29 -13.09
CA LEU A 220 10.66 7.96 -13.68
C LEU A 220 11.73 7.09 -13.00
N ARG A 221 11.43 5.79 -12.88
CA ARG A 221 12.35 4.83 -12.26
C ARG A 221 13.79 4.94 -12.78
N ALA A 222 13.94 5.00 -14.10
CA ALA A 222 15.27 5.06 -14.73
C ALA A 222 16.05 6.32 -14.32
N ASP A 223 15.38 7.46 -14.23
CA ASP A 223 15.99 8.73 -13.82
C ASP A 223 16.34 8.71 -12.34
N PHE A 224 15.43 8.23 -11.48
CA PHE A 224 15.64 8.18 -10.04
C PHE A 224 16.82 7.29 -9.65
N PHE A 225 16.90 6.08 -10.21
CA PHE A 225 18.02 5.16 -9.90
C PHE A 225 19.30 5.45 -10.67
N GLY A 226 19.22 6.10 -11.84
CA GLY A 226 20.38 6.44 -12.66
C GLY A 226 21.06 7.73 -12.22
N LYS A 227 20.30 8.80 -12.11
CA LYS A 227 20.81 10.13 -11.73
C LYS A 227 19.71 10.96 -11.06
N PRO A 228 19.49 10.75 -9.76
CA PRO A 228 18.51 11.57 -9.01
C PRO A 228 18.89 13.07 -9.11
N ARG A 229 17.86 13.92 -9.20
CA ARG A 229 18.06 15.37 -9.36
C ARG A 229 18.40 16.05 -8.04
N SER A 230 17.81 15.56 -6.94
CA SER A 230 17.96 16.15 -5.62
C SER A 230 19.18 15.57 -4.91
N ASP A 231 20.02 16.44 -4.32
CA ASP A 231 21.16 16.03 -3.49
C ASP A 231 20.75 15.14 -2.32
N ARG A 232 19.51 15.34 -1.81
CA ARG A 232 18.95 14.54 -0.72
C ARG A 232 18.63 13.12 -1.17
N ALA A 233 18.04 12.95 -2.36
CA ALA A 233 17.79 11.65 -2.95
C ALA A 233 19.09 10.92 -3.29
N GLN A 234 20.10 11.62 -3.81
CA GLN A 234 21.42 11.05 -4.08
C GLN A 234 22.09 10.50 -2.81
N LYS A 235 22.09 11.30 -1.73
CA LYS A 235 22.63 10.88 -0.42
C LYS A 235 21.83 9.72 0.19
N PHE A 236 20.53 9.67 -0.02
CA PHE A 236 19.67 8.58 0.44
C PHE A 236 20.00 7.28 -0.30
N LEU A 237 20.03 7.31 -1.63
CA LEU A 237 20.33 6.15 -2.46
C LEU A 237 21.75 5.62 -2.22
N SER A 238 22.74 6.50 -2.10
CA SER A 238 24.13 6.06 -1.84
C SER A 238 24.27 5.29 -0.54
N LYS A 239 23.48 5.63 0.50
CA LYS A 239 23.50 4.89 1.78
C LYS A 239 22.83 3.52 1.69
N ILE A 240 21.77 3.38 0.88
CA ILE A 240 21.01 2.12 0.79
C ILE A 240 21.66 1.15 -0.19
N LEU A 241 22.21 1.64 -1.30
CA LEU A 241 22.85 0.80 -2.32
C LEU A 241 24.27 0.37 -1.94
N SER A 242 24.86 0.94 -0.88
CA SER A 242 26.19 0.55 -0.37
C SER A 242 26.13 -0.60 0.66
N HIS A 243 24.97 -1.12 0.96
CA HIS A 243 24.72 -2.31 1.76
C HIS A 243 24.11 -3.42 0.90
#